data_a70b45c3d25d63378b7b891d6950b972
#
_entry.id   a70b45c3d25d63378b7b891d6950b972
#
_cell.length_a   1.000
_cell.length_b   1.000
_cell.length_c   1.000
_cell.angle_alpha   90.00
_cell.angle_beta   90.00
_cell.angle_gamma   90.00
#
_symmetry.space_group_name_H-M   'P 1'
#
loop_
_entity.id
_entity.type
_entity.pdbx_description
1 polymer ?
#
loop_
_entity_poly.entity_id
_entity_poly.type
_entity_poly.pdbx_seq_one_letter_code
_entity_poly.pdbx_strand_id
1 'polypeptide(L)'
;MPRRRQYPTNADRQRAHRDRQRLQTLAPGALQRQIDPCTLYCAPAELLAPLLPPAGAIVTDPPYRVGLQGFDYTKPRRRPAQWTQNFAGADQDFDPTPWLRFPEVVLMGADHYWDRLPCGERAWSLLYWDKLAGTTPADFAPGEWIWLATATPPPPGVITHLWRGGMRAGEENISRLPQKLHASQKPMAVMRQLIRLTTACVILDPYMGSGTTLVAALREGRSCIGIDLDPDSFAVACSRVQAELQQLGLFRRGQEAALLSREEDESLLRGRDVLAAAVDLLTPALPDDLQP
;
A
#
# COMPACT_ATOMS: atom_id res chain seq x y z
N MET A 1 -3.43 15.19 20.67
CA MET A 1 -3.74 14.30 21.82
C MET A 1 -3.38 12.89 21.43
N PRO A 2 -2.56 12.15 22.21
CA PRO A 2 -2.24 10.76 21.91
C PRO A 2 -3.51 9.93 22.03
N ARG A 3 -3.84 9.17 20.97
CA ARG A 3 -4.94 8.20 21.02
C ARG A 3 -4.62 7.17 22.10
N ARG A 4 -5.45 7.13 23.15
CA ARG A 4 -5.38 6.05 24.16
C ARG A 4 -5.40 4.71 23.44
N ARG A 5 -4.44 3.83 23.72
CA ARG A 5 -4.53 2.41 23.32
C ARG A 5 -5.84 1.87 23.88
N GLN A 6 -6.83 1.68 23.00
CA GLN A 6 -8.04 0.95 23.37
C GLN A 6 -7.67 -0.52 23.44
N TYR A 7 -7.69 -1.07 24.62
CA TYR A 7 -7.59 -2.53 24.79
C TYR A 7 -8.83 -3.17 24.17
N PRO A 8 -8.70 -4.33 23.49
CA PRO A 8 -9.83 -5.02 22.87
C PRO A 8 -10.89 -5.30 23.94
N THR A 9 -12.13 -4.92 23.64
CA THR A 9 -13.28 -5.22 24.50
C THR A 9 -13.57 -6.72 24.52
N ASN A 10 -14.41 -7.19 25.44
CA ASN A 10 -14.86 -8.58 25.44
C ASN A 10 -15.60 -8.93 24.13
N ALA A 11 -16.36 -7.99 23.59
CA ALA A 11 -17.03 -8.13 22.29
C ALA A 11 -16.03 -8.30 21.14
N ASP A 12 -14.93 -7.53 21.13
CA ASP A 12 -13.87 -7.65 20.13
C ASP A 12 -13.19 -9.02 20.20
N ARG A 13 -12.91 -9.52 21.42
CA ARG A 13 -12.32 -10.85 21.62
C ARG A 13 -13.25 -11.96 21.16
N GLN A 14 -14.54 -11.87 21.45
CA GLN A 14 -15.54 -12.84 21.00
C GLN A 14 -15.72 -12.81 19.48
N ARG A 15 -15.70 -11.63 18.87
CA ARG A 15 -15.72 -11.48 17.40
C ARG A 15 -14.50 -12.14 16.78
N ALA A 16 -13.31 -11.82 17.25
CA ALA A 16 -12.07 -12.42 16.77
C ALA A 16 -12.02 -13.95 16.95
N HIS A 17 -12.65 -14.48 18.01
CA HIS A 17 -12.78 -15.92 18.21
C HIS A 17 -13.71 -16.56 17.16
N ARG A 18 -14.90 -15.97 16.94
CA ARG A 18 -15.84 -16.44 15.92
C ARG A 18 -15.23 -16.38 14.52
N ASP A 19 -14.52 -15.30 14.20
CA ASP A 19 -13.88 -15.14 12.89
C ASP A 19 -12.79 -16.19 12.68
N ARG A 20 -12.01 -16.52 13.71
CA ARG A 20 -11.04 -17.64 13.65
C ARG A 20 -11.70 -18.99 13.44
N GLN A 21 -12.80 -19.28 14.13
CA GLN A 21 -13.54 -20.52 13.91
C GLN A 21 -14.09 -20.62 12.48
N ARG A 22 -14.67 -19.52 11.97
CA ARG A 22 -15.14 -19.45 10.58
C ARG A 22 -14.01 -19.62 9.58
N LEU A 23 -12.84 -19.02 9.83
CA LEU A 23 -11.65 -19.19 9.00
C LEU A 23 -11.23 -20.66 8.95
N GLN A 24 -11.14 -21.34 10.10
CA GLN A 24 -10.80 -22.76 10.15
C GLN A 24 -11.81 -23.65 9.42
N THR A 25 -13.09 -23.26 9.41
CA THR A 25 -14.13 -23.99 8.71
C THR A 25 -14.08 -23.77 7.19
N LEU A 26 -13.88 -22.53 6.75
CA LEU A 26 -13.91 -22.16 5.33
C LEU A 26 -12.60 -22.43 4.61
N ALA A 27 -11.49 -22.27 5.29
CA ALA A 27 -10.15 -22.50 4.75
C ALA A 27 -9.29 -23.33 5.73
N PRO A 28 -9.50 -24.65 5.82
CA PRO A 28 -8.68 -25.51 6.65
C PRO A 28 -7.21 -25.41 6.24
N GLY A 29 -6.33 -25.15 7.21
CA GLY A 29 -4.89 -24.96 6.96
C GLY A 29 -4.48 -23.53 6.59
N ALA A 30 -5.41 -22.56 6.50
CA ALA A 30 -5.08 -21.15 6.30
C ALA A 30 -4.17 -20.64 7.42
N LEU A 31 -3.08 -19.94 7.03
CA LEU A 31 -2.24 -19.21 7.98
C LEU A 31 -2.75 -17.78 8.12
N GLN A 32 -2.72 -17.25 9.33
CA GLN A 32 -3.04 -15.86 9.61
C GLN A 32 -1.89 -15.20 10.37
N ARG A 33 -1.48 -14.02 9.92
CA ARG A 33 -0.52 -13.17 10.63
C ARG A 33 -1.12 -11.81 10.90
N GLN A 34 -1.23 -11.46 12.18
CA GLN A 34 -1.61 -10.11 12.60
C GLN A 34 -0.34 -9.29 12.79
N ILE A 35 -0.23 -8.17 12.07
CA ILE A 35 0.86 -7.19 12.16
C ILE A 35 0.18 -5.82 12.21
N ASP A 36 -0.29 -5.42 13.39
CA ASP A 36 -1.16 -4.24 13.57
C ASP A 36 -0.60 -2.98 12.88
N PRO A 37 -1.38 -2.27 12.03
CA PRO A 37 -2.82 -2.40 11.78
C PRO A 37 -3.19 -3.31 10.59
N CYS A 38 -2.35 -4.26 10.21
CA CYS A 38 -2.55 -5.14 9.06
C CYS A 38 -2.85 -6.57 9.49
N THR A 39 -3.64 -7.28 8.68
CA THR A 39 -3.87 -8.73 8.79
C THR A 39 -3.55 -9.40 7.46
N LEU A 40 -2.71 -10.42 7.49
CA LEU A 40 -2.33 -11.17 6.30
C LEU A 40 -2.79 -12.61 6.44
N TYR A 41 -3.21 -13.20 5.31
CA TYR A 41 -3.66 -14.58 5.22
C TYR A 41 -2.91 -15.32 4.11
N CYS A 42 -2.55 -16.58 4.38
CA CYS A 42 -2.12 -17.52 3.35
C CYS A 42 -3.27 -18.52 3.14
N ALA A 43 -4.07 -18.29 2.09
CA ALA A 43 -5.26 -19.07 1.78
C ALA A 43 -5.81 -18.70 0.39
N PRO A 44 -6.71 -19.51 -0.21
CA PRO A 44 -7.49 -19.09 -1.36
C PRO A 44 -8.35 -17.86 -1.02
N ALA A 45 -8.21 -16.79 -1.81
CA ALA A 45 -8.83 -15.50 -1.51
C ALA A 45 -10.37 -15.56 -1.53
N GLU A 46 -10.93 -16.32 -2.45
CA GLU A 46 -12.36 -16.47 -2.66
C GLU A 46 -13.06 -17.07 -1.42
N LEU A 47 -12.39 -17.99 -0.73
CA LEU A 47 -12.89 -18.58 0.51
C LEU A 47 -12.99 -17.57 1.65
N LEU A 48 -12.09 -16.57 1.65
CA LEU A 48 -12.06 -15.54 2.68
C LEU A 48 -12.93 -14.33 2.34
N ALA A 49 -13.33 -14.18 1.08
CA ALA A 49 -14.17 -13.06 0.64
C ALA A 49 -15.36 -12.79 1.59
N PRO A 50 -16.15 -13.80 2.05
CA PRO A 50 -17.28 -13.55 2.95
C PRO A 50 -16.89 -13.06 4.35
N LEU A 51 -15.63 -13.20 4.77
CA LEU A 51 -15.12 -12.77 6.08
C LEU A 51 -14.52 -11.37 6.07
N LEU A 52 -14.27 -10.80 4.87
CA LEU A 52 -13.66 -9.49 4.74
C LEU A 52 -14.64 -8.37 5.17
N PRO A 53 -14.13 -7.28 5.75
CA PRO A 53 -14.96 -6.15 6.17
C PRO A 53 -15.64 -5.50 4.96
N PRO A 54 -16.97 -5.37 4.96
CA PRO A 54 -17.73 -4.90 3.79
C PRO A 54 -17.46 -3.42 3.46
N ALA A 55 -16.92 -2.64 4.38
CA ALA A 55 -16.59 -1.23 4.19
C ALA A 55 -15.16 -0.99 3.67
N GLY A 56 -14.42 -2.05 3.33
CA GLY A 56 -13.08 -1.93 2.77
C GLY A 56 -13.10 -1.58 1.28
N ALA A 57 -11.98 -1.05 0.78
CA ALA A 57 -11.74 -0.89 -0.65
C ALA A 57 -10.85 -2.02 -1.18
N ILE A 58 -11.26 -2.65 -2.27
CA ILE A 58 -10.40 -3.58 -3.02
C ILE A 58 -9.42 -2.76 -3.86
N VAL A 59 -8.13 -3.03 -3.71
CA VAL A 59 -7.07 -2.50 -4.58
C VAL A 59 -6.12 -3.65 -4.88
N THR A 60 -6.18 -4.20 -6.08
CA THR A 60 -5.49 -5.45 -6.38
C THR A 60 -5.04 -5.58 -7.83
N ASP A 61 -4.00 -6.38 -8.03
CA ASP A 61 -3.53 -6.91 -9.31
C ASP A 61 -3.79 -8.42 -9.33
N PRO A 62 -4.98 -8.85 -9.76
CA PRO A 62 -5.36 -10.25 -9.70
C PRO A 62 -4.53 -11.09 -10.68
N PRO A 63 -4.42 -12.41 -10.45
CA PRO A 63 -3.89 -13.31 -11.47
C PRO A 63 -4.86 -13.34 -12.66
N TYR A 64 -4.34 -13.11 -13.84
CA TYR A 64 -5.07 -13.30 -15.10
C TYR A 64 -4.21 -14.12 -16.04
N ARG A 65 -4.86 -14.94 -16.89
CA ARG A 65 -4.13 -15.65 -17.94
C ARG A 65 -3.40 -14.63 -18.80
N VAL A 66 -2.13 -14.43 -18.52
CA VAL A 66 -1.26 -13.84 -19.53
C VAL A 66 -1.21 -14.88 -20.64
N GLY A 67 -2.03 -14.70 -21.67
CA GLY A 67 -2.09 -15.63 -22.80
C GLY A 67 -0.68 -15.82 -23.33
N LEU A 68 -0.13 -16.99 -23.06
CA LEU A 68 1.19 -17.41 -23.57
C LEU A 68 1.18 -17.55 -25.10
N GLN A 69 0.03 -17.29 -25.74
CA GLN A 69 -0.19 -17.30 -27.17
C GLN A 69 0.48 -16.05 -27.78
N GLY A 70 1.66 -16.25 -28.32
CA GLY A 70 2.45 -15.22 -29.02
C GLY A 70 3.84 -14.94 -28.42
N PHE A 71 4.13 -15.44 -27.26
CA PHE A 71 5.50 -15.38 -26.73
C PHE A 71 6.30 -16.62 -27.18
N ASP A 72 7.25 -16.41 -28.07
CA ASP A 72 8.17 -17.46 -28.50
C ASP A 72 9.17 -17.78 -27.39
N TYR A 73 8.84 -18.77 -26.57
CA TYR A 73 9.70 -19.28 -25.48
C TYR A 73 10.92 -20.09 -25.98
N THR A 74 11.01 -20.34 -27.27
CA THR A 74 12.12 -21.11 -27.86
C THR A 74 13.38 -20.28 -28.03
N LYS A 75 13.29 -18.95 -27.95
CA LYS A 75 14.46 -18.06 -28.03
C LYS A 75 15.19 -18.05 -26.69
N PRO A 76 16.46 -18.44 -26.63
CA PRO A 76 17.25 -18.45 -25.41
C PRO A 76 17.51 -17.02 -24.94
N ARG A 77 16.58 -16.45 -24.17
CA ARG A 77 16.86 -15.26 -23.38
C ARG A 77 17.46 -15.71 -22.06
N ARG A 78 18.58 -15.12 -21.66
CA ARG A 78 19.21 -15.33 -20.35
C ARG A 78 18.25 -14.82 -19.25
N ARG A 79 17.21 -15.60 -18.96
CA ARG A 79 16.36 -15.35 -17.78
C ARG A 79 16.93 -16.18 -16.62
N PRO A 80 17.15 -15.58 -15.45
CA PRO A 80 17.43 -16.38 -14.25
C PRO A 80 16.32 -17.40 -14.06
N ALA A 81 16.65 -18.64 -13.66
CA ALA A 81 15.71 -19.74 -13.48
C ALA A 81 14.53 -19.39 -12.51
N GLN A 82 14.76 -18.47 -11.58
CA GLN A 82 13.77 -17.93 -10.67
C GLN A 82 12.62 -17.12 -11.33
N TRP A 83 12.69 -16.86 -12.65
CA TRP A 83 11.63 -16.16 -13.40
C TRP A 83 10.66 -17.11 -14.12
N THR A 84 10.90 -18.41 -14.00
CA THR A 84 10.04 -19.46 -14.59
C THR A 84 9.11 -20.11 -13.54
N GLN A 85 9.05 -19.58 -12.33
CA GLN A 85 8.10 -20.05 -11.34
C GLN A 85 6.68 -19.80 -11.83
N ASN A 86 5.92 -20.88 -12.00
CA ASN A 86 4.48 -20.82 -12.20
C ASN A 86 3.88 -20.25 -10.92
N PHE A 87 3.30 -19.05 -11.01
CA PHE A 87 2.54 -18.51 -9.90
C PHE A 87 1.31 -19.36 -9.66
N ALA A 88 1.05 -19.72 -8.42
CA ALA A 88 -0.18 -20.42 -8.07
C ALA A 88 -1.40 -19.60 -8.57
N GLY A 89 -2.23 -20.22 -9.42
CA GLY A 89 -3.39 -19.56 -10.02
C GLY A 89 -3.15 -18.76 -11.31
N ALA A 90 -1.90 -18.66 -11.81
CA ALA A 90 -1.59 -17.90 -13.05
C ALA A 90 -2.24 -18.46 -14.32
N ASP A 91 -2.74 -19.68 -14.26
CA ASP A 91 -3.45 -20.39 -15.35
C ASP A 91 -4.97 -20.30 -15.23
N GLN A 92 -5.50 -19.71 -14.16
CA GLN A 92 -6.92 -19.57 -13.92
C GLN A 92 -7.47 -18.26 -14.49
N ASP A 93 -8.70 -18.31 -14.98
CA ASP A 93 -9.43 -17.10 -15.35
C ASP A 93 -9.88 -16.37 -14.10
N PHE A 94 -9.53 -15.08 -14.00
CA PHE A 94 -9.96 -14.27 -12.87
C PHE A 94 -11.48 -13.98 -12.93
N ASP A 95 -12.18 -14.29 -11.84
CA ASP A 95 -13.57 -13.88 -11.64
C ASP A 95 -13.64 -12.66 -10.71
N PRO A 96 -14.01 -11.48 -11.20
CA PRO A 96 -14.14 -10.28 -10.39
C PRO A 96 -15.37 -10.30 -9.45
N THR A 97 -16.35 -11.17 -9.68
CA THR A 97 -17.67 -11.18 -9.00
C THR A 97 -17.58 -11.11 -7.46
N PRO A 98 -16.71 -11.87 -6.77
CA PRO A 98 -16.62 -11.81 -5.32
C PRO A 98 -16.18 -10.43 -4.80
N TRP A 99 -15.46 -9.66 -5.61
CA TRP A 99 -14.86 -8.38 -5.24
C TRP A 99 -15.75 -7.19 -5.60
N LEU A 100 -16.60 -7.34 -6.63
CA LEU A 100 -17.50 -6.27 -7.10
C LEU A 100 -18.56 -5.85 -6.08
N ARG A 101 -18.79 -6.65 -5.05
CA ARG A 101 -19.71 -6.31 -3.94
C ARG A 101 -19.17 -5.23 -3.00
N PHE A 102 -17.88 -4.93 -3.04
CA PHE A 102 -17.29 -3.90 -2.20
C PHE A 102 -17.63 -2.50 -2.72
N PRO A 103 -17.76 -1.50 -1.82
CA PRO A 103 -18.17 -0.15 -2.21
C PRO A 103 -17.12 0.53 -3.10
N GLU A 104 -15.86 0.22 -2.92
CA GLU A 104 -14.77 0.73 -3.72
C GLU A 104 -13.90 -0.40 -4.22
N VAL A 105 -13.63 -0.41 -5.53
CA VAL A 105 -12.89 -1.47 -6.20
C VAL A 105 -11.95 -0.87 -7.24
N VAL A 106 -10.69 -1.26 -7.20
CA VAL A 106 -9.65 -0.91 -8.18
C VAL A 106 -8.97 -2.19 -8.63
N LEU A 107 -9.13 -2.54 -9.90
CA LEU A 107 -8.65 -3.77 -10.52
C LEU A 107 -7.66 -3.47 -11.64
N MET A 108 -6.42 -3.95 -11.50
CA MET A 108 -5.39 -3.84 -12.52
C MET A 108 -5.51 -4.96 -13.56
N GLY A 109 -4.99 -4.75 -14.77
CA GLY A 109 -5.08 -5.73 -15.87
C GLY A 109 -6.50 -5.93 -16.40
N ALA A 110 -7.34 -4.91 -16.34
CA ALA A 110 -8.75 -4.97 -16.70
C ALA A 110 -9.03 -5.45 -18.13
N ASP A 111 -8.09 -5.23 -19.05
CA ASP A 111 -8.15 -5.71 -20.44
C ASP A 111 -8.19 -7.25 -20.58
N HIS A 112 -7.74 -7.98 -19.56
CA HIS A 112 -7.75 -9.45 -19.58
C HIS A 112 -9.07 -10.07 -19.17
N TYR A 113 -10.00 -9.31 -18.56
CA TYR A 113 -11.30 -9.78 -18.05
C TYR A 113 -12.41 -8.73 -18.20
N TRP A 114 -12.26 -7.88 -19.23
CA TRP A 114 -13.16 -6.77 -19.52
C TRP A 114 -14.62 -7.17 -19.63
N ASP A 115 -14.88 -8.31 -20.26
CA ASP A 115 -16.21 -8.89 -20.47
C ASP A 115 -16.94 -9.27 -19.18
N ARG A 116 -16.22 -9.33 -18.06
CA ARG A 116 -16.75 -9.69 -16.73
C ARG A 116 -16.93 -8.48 -15.82
N LEU A 117 -16.57 -7.29 -16.28
CA LEU A 117 -16.71 -6.07 -15.49
C LEU A 117 -18.07 -5.40 -15.73
N PRO A 118 -18.72 -4.86 -14.68
CA PRO A 118 -20.02 -4.22 -14.83
C PRO A 118 -19.91 -2.91 -15.58
N CYS A 119 -20.74 -2.74 -16.62
CA CYS A 119 -20.77 -1.57 -17.49
C CYS A 119 -22.00 -0.69 -17.32
N GLY A 120 -22.66 -0.66 -16.18
CA GLY A 120 -23.89 0.14 -16.08
C GLY A 120 -24.56 0.28 -14.72
N GLU A 121 -24.17 -0.50 -13.72
CA GLU A 121 -24.87 -0.53 -12.42
C GLU A 121 -24.32 0.48 -11.40
N ARG A 122 -23.11 0.95 -11.57
CA ARG A 122 -22.45 1.93 -10.68
C ARG A 122 -21.51 2.83 -11.50
N ALA A 123 -21.22 3.99 -10.97
CA ALA A 123 -20.22 4.88 -11.57
C ALA A 123 -18.82 4.20 -11.53
N TRP A 124 -18.18 4.18 -12.68
CA TRP A 124 -16.84 3.61 -12.85
C TRP A 124 -15.99 4.47 -13.78
N SER A 125 -14.68 4.22 -13.80
CA SER A 125 -13.73 4.88 -14.67
C SER A 125 -12.64 3.93 -15.13
N LEU A 126 -11.87 4.38 -16.12
CA LEU A 126 -10.69 3.70 -16.63
C LEU A 126 -9.47 4.59 -16.50
N LEU A 127 -8.40 4.00 -16.01
CA LEU A 127 -7.06 4.57 -16.09
C LEU A 127 -6.17 3.66 -16.92
N TYR A 128 -5.25 4.25 -17.66
CA TYR A 128 -4.20 3.53 -18.36
C TYR A 128 -2.87 3.81 -17.68
N TRP A 129 -2.22 2.79 -17.16
CA TRP A 129 -0.86 2.93 -16.66
C TRP A 129 0.13 2.76 -17.80
N ASP A 130 0.69 3.87 -18.28
CA ASP A 130 1.79 3.91 -19.24
C ASP A 130 3.11 3.55 -18.54
N LYS A 131 3.62 2.36 -18.84
CA LYS A 131 4.88 1.82 -18.32
C LYS A 131 6.11 2.34 -19.04
N LEU A 132 5.94 2.95 -20.19
CA LEU A 132 7.03 3.42 -21.05
C LEU A 132 7.48 4.83 -20.68
N ALA A 133 6.59 5.68 -20.19
CA ALA A 133 6.88 7.07 -19.83
C ALA A 133 7.68 7.82 -20.92
N GLY A 134 7.28 7.65 -22.18
CA GLY A 134 7.95 8.27 -23.34
C GLY A 134 9.19 7.54 -23.85
N THR A 135 9.57 6.39 -23.29
CA THR A 135 10.67 5.56 -23.83
C THR A 135 10.18 4.69 -24.98
N THR A 136 11.12 4.20 -25.82
CA THR A 136 10.80 3.35 -26.96
C THR A 136 10.19 2.02 -26.53
N PRO A 137 9.17 1.48 -27.24
CA PRO A 137 8.62 0.16 -26.96
C PRO A 137 9.71 -0.92 -26.96
N ALA A 138 9.67 -1.81 -26.00
CA ALA A 138 10.42 -3.06 -26.01
C ALA A 138 9.42 -4.22 -26.09
N ASP A 139 9.94 -5.43 -25.99
CA ASP A 139 9.18 -6.70 -26.04
C ASP A 139 8.17 -6.90 -24.88
N PHE A 140 7.69 -5.83 -24.24
CA PHE A 140 6.76 -5.86 -23.12
C PHE A 140 5.52 -5.03 -23.44
N ALA A 141 4.40 -5.35 -22.81
CA ALA A 141 3.18 -4.56 -22.91
C ALA A 141 3.49 -3.09 -22.54
N PRO A 142 3.07 -2.12 -23.35
CA PRO A 142 3.36 -0.70 -23.14
C PRO A 142 2.68 -0.14 -21.88
N GLY A 143 1.64 -0.79 -21.40
CA GLY A 143 0.91 -0.39 -20.21
C GLY A 143 -0.06 -1.44 -19.75
N GLU A 144 -0.89 -1.06 -18.78
CA GLU A 144 -1.98 -1.86 -18.23
C GLU A 144 -3.23 -1.01 -18.04
N TRP A 145 -4.39 -1.57 -18.34
CA TRP A 145 -5.67 -0.94 -18.02
C TRP A 145 -6.08 -1.20 -16.59
N ILE A 146 -6.62 -0.18 -15.95
CA ILE A 146 -7.10 -0.23 -14.58
C ILE A 146 -8.56 0.18 -14.58
N TRP A 147 -9.44 -0.74 -14.20
CA TRP A 147 -10.84 -0.46 -13.97
C TRP A 147 -11.04 -0.08 -12.50
N LEU A 148 -11.83 0.96 -12.26
CA LEU A 148 -12.11 1.38 -10.90
C LEU A 148 -13.54 1.89 -10.75
N ALA A 149 -14.15 1.53 -9.64
CA ALA A 149 -15.41 2.06 -9.16
C ALA A 149 -15.20 2.48 -7.72
N THR A 150 -15.11 3.79 -7.48
CA THR A 150 -14.87 4.41 -6.17
C THR A 150 -16.00 5.37 -5.85
N ALA A 151 -16.00 5.94 -4.65
CA ALA A 151 -17.03 6.91 -4.24
C ALA A 151 -17.11 8.10 -5.21
N THR A 152 -15.97 8.51 -5.74
CA THR A 152 -15.86 9.58 -6.76
C THR A 152 -14.85 9.13 -7.82
N PRO A 153 -15.28 8.33 -8.82
CA PRO A 153 -14.36 7.88 -9.85
C PRO A 153 -13.77 9.09 -10.60
N PRO A 154 -12.44 9.11 -10.80
CA PRO A 154 -11.83 10.16 -11.60
C PRO A 154 -12.28 10.03 -13.06
N PRO A 155 -12.17 11.09 -13.88
CA PRO A 155 -12.32 10.95 -15.33
C PRO A 155 -11.28 9.95 -15.87
N PRO A 156 -11.56 9.30 -17.02
CA PRO A 156 -10.56 8.47 -17.69
C PRO A 156 -9.26 9.23 -17.91
N GLY A 157 -8.13 8.55 -17.68
CA GLY A 157 -6.84 9.23 -17.70
C GLY A 157 -5.66 8.28 -17.78
N VAL A 158 -4.46 8.85 -17.75
CA VAL A 158 -3.19 8.12 -17.85
C VAL A 158 -2.35 8.34 -16.59
N ILE A 159 -1.85 7.26 -16.02
CA ILE A 159 -0.80 7.26 -15.00
C ILE A 159 0.51 6.98 -15.73
N THR A 160 1.41 7.94 -15.79
CA THR A 160 2.72 7.74 -16.40
C THR A 160 3.75 7.37 -15.33
N HIS A 161 4.30 6.16 -15.40
CA HIS A 161 5.35 5.72 -14.48
C HIS A 161 6.21 4.64 -15.13
N LEU A 162 7.49 4.96 -15.39
CA LEU A 162 8.43 4.05 -16.04
C LEU A 162 8.64 2.78 -15.20
N TRP A 163 8.27 1.65 -15.79
CA TRP A 163 8.43 0.34 -15.15
C TRP A 163 8.68 -0.74 -16.19
N ARG A 164 9.91 -0.83 -16.65
CA ARG A 164 10.28 -1.66 -17.78
C ARG A 164 11.49 -2.53 -17.46
N GLY A 165 11.23 -3.78 -17.12
CA GLY A 165 12.32 -4.74 -16.86
C GLY A 165 13.34 -4.23 -15.84
N GLY A 166 14.51 -3.85 -16.36
CA GLY A 166 15.59 -3.24 -15.60
C GLY A 166 15.49 -1.73 -15.42
N MET A 167 14.63 -1.01 -16.15
CA MET A 167 14.47 0.45 -16.06
C MET A 167 13.23 0.78 -15.25
N ARG A 168 13.39 1.49 -14.13
CA ARG A 168 12.31 1.82 -13.19
C ARG A 168 12.48 3.23 -12.65
N ALA A 169 11.43 4.04 -12.73
CA ALA A 169 11.46 5.38 -12.15
C ALA A 169 11.57 5.32 -10.62
N GLY A 170 12.37 6.20 -10.05
CA GLY A 170 12.59 6.27 -8.60
C GLY A 170 13.49 5.18 -8.01
N GLU A 171 14.02 4.29 -8.85
CA GLU A 171 15.00 3.28 -8.47
C GLU A 171 16.32 3.60 -9.17
N GLU A 172 17.13 4.47 -8.58
CA GLU A 172 18.46 4.80 -9.10
C GLU A 172 19.42 3.63 -8.87
N ASN A 173 20.06 3.12 -9.94
CA ASN A 173 21.01 2.02 -9.91
C ASN A 173 20.45 0.60 -9.69
N ILE A 174 19.92 0.02 -10.73
CA ILE A 174 19.45 -1.38 -10.78
C ILE A 174 20.51 -2.40 -10.34
N SER A 175 21.78 -2.12 -10.52
CA SER A 175 22.88 -2.98 -10.05
C SER A 175 23.07 -3.00 -8.52
N ARG A 176 22.46 -2.07 -7.80
CA ARG A 176 22.51 -1.99 -6.31
C ARG A 176 21.17 -2.25 -5.66
N LEU A 177 20.10 -2.44 -6.44
CA LEU A 177 18.81 -2.78 -5.87
C LEU A 177 18.84 -4.18 -5.28
N PRO A 178 18.23 -4.40 -4.11
CA PRO A 178 17.94 -5.75 -3.67
C PRO A 178 17.20 -6.47 -4.79
N GLN A 179 17.52 -7.75 -5.00
CA GLN A 179 16.85 -8.59 -5.99
C GLN A 179 15.34 -8.37 -5.89
N LYS A 180 14.64 -8.34 -7.05
CA LYS A 180 13.17 -8.35 -7.03
C LYS A 180 12.71 -9.40 -6.04
N LEU A 181 12.02 -8.98 -5.01
CA LEU A 181 11.44 -9.88 -4.02
C LEU A 181 10.32 -10.74 -4.62
N HIS A 182 9.76 -10.27 -5.77
CA HIS A 182 8.73 -10.98 -6.51
C HIS A 182 8.74 -10.54 -7.98
N ALA A 183 8.55 -11.49 -8.92
CA ALA A 183 8.63 -11.21 -10.36
C ALA A 183 7.56 -10.20 -10.83
N SER A 184 6.36 -10.23 -10.22
CA SER A 184 5.22 -9.36 -10.52
C SER A 184 5.11 -8.14 -9.61
N GLN A 185 6.18 -7.75 -8.90
CA GLN A 185 6.14 -6.60 -8.00
C GLN A 185 5.74 -5.32 -8.76
N LYS A 186 4.65 -4.68 -8.31
CA LYS A 186 4.16 -3.40 -8.84
C LYS A 186 4.92 -2.21 -8.25
N PRO A 187 5.02 -1.08 -8.96
CA PRO A 187 5.68 0.13 -8.44
C PRO A 187 4.88 0.75 -7.28
N MET A 188 5.59 1.09 -6.23
CA MET A 188 5.03 1.73 -5.04
C MET A 188 4.27 3.02 -5.37
N ALA A 189 4.82 3.84 -6.27
CA ALA A 189 4.22 5.12 -6.67
C ALA A 189 2.83 4.94 -7.30
N VAL A 190 2.68 3.95 -8.19
CA VAL A 190 1.39 3.63 -8.83
C VAL A 190 0.39 3.13 -7.79
N MET A 191 0.79 2.17 -6.94
CA MET A 191 -0.12 1.64 -5.91
C MET A 191 -0.60 2.72 -4.94
N ARG A 192 0.28 3.65 -4.52
CA ARG A 192 -0.11 4.78 -3.69
C ARG A 192 -1.11 5.71 -4.38
N GLN A 193 -0.92 6.01 -5.69
CA GLN A 193 -1.89 6.79 -6.45
C GLN A 193 -3.26 6.11 -6.49
N LEU A 194 -3.30 4.81 -6.74
CA LEU A 194 -4.56 4.05 -6.78
C LEU A 194 -5.28 4.05 -5.42
N ILE A 195 -4.54 3.87 -4.32
CA ILE A 195 -5.11 3.92 -2.96
C ILE A 195 -5.69 5.29 -2.64
N ARG A 196 -5.06 6.38 -3.07
CA ARG A 196 -5.57 7.75 -2.88
C ARG A 196 -6.89 8.03 -3.59
N LEU A 197 -7.23 7.25 -4.61
CA LEU A 197 -8.53 7.33 -5.29
C LEU A 197 -9.65 6.65 -4.49
N THR A 198 -9.33 5.98 -3.40
CA THR A 198 -10.31 5.37 -2.48
C THR A 198 -10.45 6.16 -1.19
N THR A 199 -11.60 6.06 -0.56
CA THR A 199 -11.91 6.74 0.72
C THR A 199 -11.89 5.80 1.92
N ALA A 200 -11.97 4.49 1.69
CA ALA A 200 -12.03 3.48 2.74
C ALA A 200 -10.81 3.50 3.67
N CYS A 201 -11.03 3.32 4.97
CA CYS A 201 -9.97 3.23 5.97
C CYS A 201 -9.18 1.91 5.91
N VAL A 202 -9.76 0.88 5.28
CA VAL A 202 -9.16 -0.45 5.15
C VAL A 202 -8.97 -0.78 3.68
N ILE A 203 -7.75 -1.07 3.28
CA ILE A 203 -7.42 -1.55 1.94
C ILE A 203 -7.32 -3.06 1.94
N LEU A 204 -7.99 -3.69 0.97
CA LEU A 204 -8.06 -5.13 0.81
C LEU A 204 -7.33 -5.51 -0.49
N ASP A 205 -6.32 -6.37 -0.37
CA ASP A 205 -5.63 -6.95 -1.52
C ASP A 205 -5.73 -8.48 -1.47
N PRO A 206 -6.71 -9.06 -2.19
CA PRO A 206 -6.91 -10.51 -2.20
C PRO A 206 -5.83 -11.31 -2.96
N TYR A 207 -4.93 -10.62 -3.67
CA TYR A 207 -3.82 -11.25 -4.42
C TYR A 207 -2.54 -10.47 -4.18
N MET A 208 -2.16 -10.32 -2.88
CA MET A 208 -1.17 -9.36 -2.43
C MET A 208 0.26 -9.59 -2.95
N GLY A 209 0.58 -10.80 -3.42
CA GLY A 209 1.93 -11.17 -3.83
C GLY A 209 2.96 -10.80 -2.76
N SER A 210 3.96 -10.03 -3.14
CA SER A 210 4.97 -9.52 -2.21
C SER A 210 4.49 -8.37 -1.29
N GLY A 211 3.20 -8.02 -1.28
CA GLY A 211 2.61 -7.03 -0.36
C GLY A 211 2.86 -5.56 -0.71
N THR A 212 3.08 -5.22 -1.98
CA THR A 212 3.31 -3.81 -2.37
C THR A 212 2.11 -2.93 -2.06
N THR A 213 0.89 -3.40 -2.31
CA THR A 213 -0.36 -2.71 -1.96
C THR A 213 -0.46 -2.43 -0.47
N LEU A 214 -0.08 -3.42 0.36
CA LEU A 214 -0.15 -3.29 1.81
C LEU A 214 0.82 -2.22 2.34
N VAL A 215 2.06 -2.25 1.85
CA VAL A 215 3.06 -1.23 2.18
C VAL A 215 2.60 0.16 1.69
N ALA A 216 2.01 0.25 0.50
CA ALA A 216 1.45 1.49 -0.02
C ALA A 216 0.30 2.00 0.87
N ALA A 217 -0.60 1.12 1.32
CA ALA A 217 -1.70 1.46 2.23
C ALA A 217 -1.18 2.04 3.56
N LEU A 218 -0.17 1.42 4.15
CA LEU A 218 0.46 1.91 5.37
C LEU A 218 1.05 3.32 5.20
N ARG A 219 1.69 3.59 4.07
CA ARG A 219 2.24 4.93 3.74
C ARG A 219 1.16 5.97 3.54
N GLU A 220 -0.04 5.56 3.13
CA GLU A 220 -1.22 6.44 3.04
C GLU A 220 -2.04 6.46 4.34
N GLY A 221 -1.51 5.90 5.43
CA GLY A 221 -2.15 5.92 6.76
C GLY A 221 -3.37 5.02 6.88
N ARG A 222 -3.51 4.01 6.01
CA ARG A 222 -4.63 3.06 5.97
C ARG A 222 -4.27 1.75 6.65
N SER A 223 -5.25 1.08 7.22
CA SER A 223 -5.14 -0.33 7.60
C SER A 223 -5.19 -1.21 6.36
N CYS A 224 -4.70 -2.45 6.45
CA CYS A 224 -4.74 -3.33 5.30
C CYS A 224 -5.03 -4.79 5.66
N ILE A 225 -5.66 -5.49 4.72
CA ILE A 225 -5.81 -6.94 4.75
C ILE A 225 -5.27 -7.47 3.42
N GLY A 226 -4.32 -8.40 3.49
CA GLY A 226 -3.74 -9.05 2.32
C GLY A 226 -3.96 -10.54 2.36
N ILE A 227 -4.20 -11.12 1.19
CA ILE A 227 -4.35 -12.56 1.03
C ILE A 227 -3.45 -13.00 -0.11
N ASP A 228 -2.80 -14.12 0.05
CA ASP A 228 -2.07 -14.82 -1.02
C ASP A 228 -2.16 -16.32 -0.83
N LEU A 229 -2.18 -17.05 -1.92
CA LEU A 229 -2.21 -18.52 -1.89
C LEU A 229 -0.81 -19.11 -1.66
N ASP A 230 0.24 -18.41 -2.11
CA ASP A 230 1.61 -18.87 -2.06
C ASP A 230 2.25 -18.54 -0.70
N PRO A 231 2.74 -19.56 0.05
CA PRO A 231 3.39 -19.35 1.34
C PRO A 231 4.65 -18.48 1.29
N ASP A 232 5.41 -18.53 0.20
CA ASP A 232 6.64 -17.74 0.05
C ASP A 232 6.30 -16.27 -0.16
N SER A 233 5.35 -15.96 -1.02
CA SER A 233 4.79 -14.61 -1.21
C SER A 233 4.23 -14.06 0.10
N PHE A 234 3.47 -14.86 0.84
CA PHE A 234 2.94 -14.52 2.16
C PHE A 234 4.06 -14.16 3.16
N ALA A 235 5.12 -14.97 3.23
CA ALA A 235 6.24 -14.71 4.13
C ALA A 235 6.98 -13.41 3.77
N VAL A 236 7.19 -13.16 2.48
CA VAL A 236 7.79 -11.92 1.96
C VAL A 236 6.91 -10.72 2.32
N ALA A 237 5.60 -10.79 2.10
CA ALA A 237 4.67 -9.72 2.42
C ALA A 237 4.67 -9.39 3.92
N CYS A 238 4.64 -10.41 4.79
CA CYS A 238 4.74 -10.24 6.24
C CYS A 238 6.01 -9.48 6.64
N SER A 239 7.16 -9.88 6.10
CA SER A 239 8.45 -9.24 6.38
C SER A 239 8.48 -7.78 5.92
N ARG A 240 7.95 -7.47 4.74
CA ARG A 240 7.90 -6.11 4.20
C ARG A 240 6.96 -5.19 5.00
N VAL A 241 5.78 -5.69 5.36
CA VAL A 241 4.84 -4.95 6.22
C VAL A 241 5.46 -4.63 7.57
N GLN A 242 6.12 -5.61 8.18
CA GLN A 242 6.80 -5.41 9.47
C GLN A 242 7.93 -4.38 9.38
N ALA A 243 8.77 -4.45 8.34
CA ALA A 243 9.84 -3.50 8.11
C ALA A 243 9.32 -2.08 7.89
N GLU A 244 8.25 -1.91 7.11
CA GLU A 244 7.63 -0.61 6.86
C GLU A 244 7.08 0.01 8.15
N LEU A 245 6.40 -0.77 8.98
CA LEU A 245 5.88 -0.29 10.27
C LEU A 245 7.00 0.15 11.22
N GLN A 246 8.14 -0.55 11.20
CA GLN A 246 9.32 -0.13 11.97
C GLN A 246 9.86 1.22 11.48
N GLN A 247 9.96 1.41 10.15
CA GLN A 247 10.41 2.67 9.56
C GLN A 247 9.46 3.82 9.89
N LEU A 248 8.15 3.61 9.74
CA LEU A 248 7.13 4.61 10.07
C LEU A 248 7.15 4.97 11.57
N GLY A 249 7.38 3.99 12.44
CA GLY A 249 7.51 4.21 13.89
C GLY A 249 8.77 5.02 14.26
N LEU A 250 9.88 4.77 13.58
CA LEU A 250 11.11 5.56 13.75
C LEU A 250 10.94 7.00 13.26
N PHE A 251 10.29 7.19 12.11
CA PHE A 251 10.03 8.51 11.55
C PHE A 251 9.11 9.34 12.46
N ARG A 252 8.03 8.78 13.00
CA ARG A 252 7.15 9.45 13.95
C ARG A 252 7.87 9.88 15.22
N ARG A 253 8.69 9.00 15.80
CA ARG A 253 9.50 9.34 16.98
C ARG A 253 10.48 10.45 16.70
N GLY A 254 11.11 10.45 15.53
CA GLY A 254 12.00 11.53 15.11
C GLY A 254 11.28 12.88 14.96
N GLN A 255 10.06 12.88 14.41
CA GLN A 255 9.24 14.09 14.31
C GLN A 255 8.79 14.60 15.69
N GLU A 256 8.33 13.71 16.57
CA GLU A 256 7.96 14.07 17.95
C GLU A 256 9.15 14.67 18.72
N ALA A 257 10.33 14.07 18.61
CA ALA A 257 11.55 14.60 19.23
C ALA A 257 11.92 15.98 18.67
N ALA A 258 11.81 16.19 17.35
CA ALA A 258 12.08 17.47 16.72
C ALA A 258 11.06 18.57 17.10
N LEU A 259 9.80 18.20 17.32
CA LEU A 259 8.79 19.14 17.81
C LEU A 259 9.05 19.54 19.26
N LEU A 260 9.37 18.58 20.12
CA LEU A 260 9.69 18.85 21.53
C LEU A 260 10.91 19.76 21.65
N SER A 261 11.97 19.54 20.86
CA SER A 261 13.15 20.40 20.87
C SER A 261 12.84 21.85 20.43
N ARG A 262 11.93 22.03 19.45
CA ARG A 262 11.49 23.38 19.03
C ARG A 262 10.68 24.09 20.11
N GLU A 263 9.79 23.37 20.80
CA GLU A 263 9.03 23.94 21.92
C GLU A 263 9.94 24.34 23.08
N GLU A 264 10.99 23.55 23.38
CA GLU A 264 12.02 23.88 24.37
C GLU A 264 12.81 25.12 23.96
N ASP A 265 13.26 25.22 22.71
CA ASP A 265 13.97 26.38 22.17
C ASP A 265 13.11 27.66 22.20
N GLU A 266 11.84 27.58 21.80
CA GLU A 266 10.90 28.71 21.88
C GLU A 266 10.59 29.12 23.33
N SER A 267 10.56 28.17 24.25
CA SER A 267 10.40 28.45 25.68
C SER A 267 11.60 29.17 26.26
N LEU A 268 12.84 28.73 25.91
CA LEU A 268 14.07 29.38 26.29
C LEU A 268 14.18 30.78 25.73
N LEU A 269 13.80 31.03 24.48
CA LEU A 269 13.79 32.36 23.87
C LEU A 269 12.80 33.28 24.60
N ARG A 270 11.59 32.83 24.88
CA ARG A 270 10.59 33.59 25.68
C ARG A 270 11.10 33.89 27.09
N GLY A 271 11.78 32.96 27.73
CA GLY A 271 12.42 33.17 29.06
C GLY A 271 13.51 34.25 29.01
N ARG A 272 14.31 34.30 27.96
CA ARG A 272 15.39 35.34 27.78
C ARG A 272 14.76 36.72 27.57
N ASP A 273 13.66 36.81 26.78
CA ASP A 273 12.97 38.10 26.53
C ASP A 273 12.33 38.62 27.83
N VAL A 274 11.76 37.77 28.66
CA VAL A 274 11.20 38.12 29.98
C VAL A 274 12.30 38.59 30.91
N LEU A 275 13.48 37.94 30.91
CA LEU A 275 14.61 38.31 31.73
C LEU A 275 15.22 39.67 31.30
N ALA A 276 15.33 39.93 30.00
CA ALA A 276 15.76 41.19 29.42
C ALA A 276 14.85 42.35 29.84
N ALA A 277 13.52 42.14 29.68
CA ALA A 277 12.51 43.12 30.12
C ALA A 277 12.54 43.39 31.63
N ALA A 278 12.81 42.36 32.43
CA ALA A 278 12.96 42.52 33.90
C ALA A 278 14.22 43.28 34.28
N VAL A 279 15.36 43.10 33.57
CA VAL A 279 16.58 43.85 33.76
C VAL A 279 16.40 45.34 33.44
N ASP A 280 15.68 45.64 32.31
CA ASP A 280 15.38 47.01 31.93
C ASP A 280 14.47 47.73 32.94
N LEU A 281 13.57 47.00 33.59
CA LEU A 281 12.68 47.54 34.65
C LEU A 281 13.39 47.74 35.99
N LEU A 282 14.47 47.01 36.26
CA LEU A 282 15.23 47.04 37.51
C LEU A 282 16.46 47.95 37.46
N THR A 283 16.82 48.45 36.26
CA THR A 283 17.94 49.38 36.10
C THR A 283 17.40 50.81 36.28
N PRO A 284 17.62 51.48 37.40
CA PRO A 284 17.19 52.88 37.58
C PRO A 284 17.95 53.76 36.59
N ALA A 285 17.20 54.61 35.89
CA ALA A 285 17.81 55.66 35.04
C ALA A 285 18.78 56.48 35.92
N LEU A 286 20.02 56.55 35.50
CA LEU A 286 21.01 57.47 36.16
C LEU A 286 20.47 58.87 36.02
N PRO A 287 20.54 59.67 37.11
CA PRO A 287 20.16 61.08 37.04
C PRO A 287 20.94 61.81 35.96
N ASP A 288 20.33 62.78 35.26
CA ASP A 288 20.88 63.53 34.13
C ASP A 288 22.14 64.34 34.48
N ASP A 289 22.46 64.54 35.76
CA ASP A 289 23.62 65.25 36.30
C ASP A 289 24.91 64.40 36.38
N LEU A 290 24.88 63.13 35.96
CA LEU A 290 26.05 62.22 35.96
C LEU A 290 26.40 61.70 34.55
N GLN A 291 25.92 62.34 33.49
CA GLN A 291 26.38 62.00 32.13
C GLN A 291 27.64 62.81 31.81
N PRO A 292 28.69 62.19 31.21
CA PRO A 292 29.97 62.82 30.94
C PRO A 292 29.91 63.91 29.87
#